data_18d5cf8f2812a1b39f3e728101b19dbc
#
_entry.id   18d5cf8f2812a1b39f3e728101b19dbc
#
_cell.length_a   1.000
_cell.length_b   1.000
_cell.length_c   1.000
_cell.angle_alpha   90.00
_cell.angle_beta   90.00
_cell.angle_gamma   90.00
#
_symmetry.space_group_name_H-M   'P 1'
#
loop_
_entity.id
_entity.type
_entity.pdbx_description
1 polymer ?
#
loop_
_entity_poly.entity_id
_entity_poly.type
_entity_poly.pdbx_seq_one_letter_code
_entity_poly.pdbx_strand_id
1 'polypeptide(L)'
;MNELALFAGAGGGILGGRAVGWRTVCAVEWDIYAAGVLLARQNDGLLEPFPVWDDVQTFDGRPWAGTVDVVSGGFPCQDISAAGKGAGIDGARSGMWFHMARIIGEVRPRFVFVENSPMLTSRGLGRVLGDLAALGFDAEWGVLGAAAVGAPHQRERIWIVAHTAGGRLEGWPDGEPGLATQLVAPKWIRESPIDAAQRILGMDDGVAGRMGGLKAAGNGQVPQCAAEAWRRLGRRMMNTPNFILQRHSVDTSRQMLV
;
A
#
# COMPACT_ATOMS: atom_id res chain seq x y z
N MET A 1 7.77 -11.51 -6.99
CA MET A 1 6.99 -10.53 -7.78
C MET A 1 7.73 -9.22 -7.83
N ASN A 2 7.70 -8.53 -8.97
CA ASN A 2 8.26 -7.19 -9.13
C ASN A 2 7.27 -6.13 -8.65
N GLU A 3 7.70 -5.25 -7.74
CA GLU A 3 6.90 -4.18 -7.14
C GLU A 3 7.27 -2.80 -7.72
N LEU A 4 6.27 -2.00 -8.07
CA LEU A 4 6.36 -0.55 -8.21
C LEU A 4 5.72 0.08 -6.96
N ALA A 5 6.53 0.73 -6.12
CA ALA A 5 6.09 1.33 -4.87
C ALA A 5 5.81 2.83 -5.06
N LEU A 6 4.54 3.24 -5.05
CA LEU A 6 4.11 4.64 -5.13
C LEU A 6 3.93 5.21 -3.73
N PHE A 7 4.27 6.49 -3.55
CA PHE A 7 4.23 7.15 -2.23
C PHE A 7 5.01 6.35 -1.18
N ALA A 8 6.21 5.92 -1.56
CA ALA A 8 6.97 4.90 -0.86
C ALA A 8 7.38 5.28 0.57
N GLY A 9 7.37 6.57 0.91
CA GLY A 9 7.82 7.06 2.19
C GLY A 9 9.26 6.62 2.49
N ALA A 10 9.55 6.33 3.74
CA ALA A 10 10.84 5.78 4.16
C ALA A 10 10.97 4.26 3.96
N GLY A 11 10.09 3.64 3.13
CA GLY A 11 10.20 2.25 2.73
C GLY A 11 9.49 1.22 3.64
N GLY A 12 8.59 1.64 4.51
CA GLY A 12 7.86 0.71 5.38
C GLY A 12 7.04 -0.33 4.61
N GLY A 13 6.34 0.11 3.55
CA GLY A 13 5.61 -0.77 2.63
C GLY A 13 6.54 -1.71 1.86
N ILE A 14 7.66 -1.18 1.36
CA ILE A 14 8.69 -1.95 0.65
C ILE A 14 9.22 -3.10 1.53
N LEU A 15 9.52 -2.82 2.81
CA LEU A 15 9.93 -3.88 3.74
C LEU A 15 8.83 -4.92 3.98
N GLY A 16 7.56 -4.48 4.01
CA GLY A 16 6.41 -5.39 4.09
C GLY A 16 6.29 -6.27 2.86
N GLY A 17 6.43 -5.71 1.67
CA GLY A 17 6.45 -6.42 0.39
C GLY A 17 7.60 -7.43 0.31
N ARG A 18 8.80 -7.03 0.72
CA ARG A 18 9.96 -7.93 0.82
C ARG A 18 9.68 -9.13 1.72
N ALA A 19 8.98 -8.93 2.84
CA ALA A 19 8.60 -10.02 3.76
C ALA A 19 7.63 -11.03 3.17
N VAL A 20 6.95 -10.68 2.07
CA VAL A 20 6.10 -11.59 1.29
C VAL A 20 6.70 -11.93 -0.07
N GLY A 21 8.01 -11.75 -0.24
CA GLY A 21 8.78 -12.19 -1.40
C GLY A 21 8.70 -11.25 -2.61
N TRP A 22 8.38 -9.96 -2.41
CA TRP A 22 8.45 -8.99 -3.50
C TRP A 22 9.86 -8.43 -3.66
N ARG A 23 10.16 -8.02 -4.88
CA ARG A 23 11.34 -7.25 -5.25
C ARG A 23 10.87 -5.90 -5.76
N THR A 24 11.21 -4.83 -5.07
CA THR A 24 10.96 -3.48 -5.54
C THR A 24 11.86 -3.20 -6.75
N VAL A 25 11.27 -2.79 -7.87
CA VAL A 25 11.99 -2.44 -9.09
C VAL A 25 12.02 -0.95 -9.37
N CYS A 26 11.10 -0.19 -8.76
CA CYS A 26 11.09 1.28 -8.77
C CYS A 26 10.27 1.79 -7.59
N ALA A 27 10.63 2.94 -7.05
CA ALA A 27 9.82 3.68 -6.08
C ALA A 27 9.53 5.10 -6.58
N VAL A 28 8.39 5.66 -6.15
CA VAL A 28 8.04 7.07 -6.37
C VAL A 28 7.82 7.72 -5.02
N GLU A 29 8.62 8.74 -4.69
CA GLU A 29 8.55 9.45 -3.41
C GLU A 29 8.92 10.93 -3.56
N TRP A 30 7.99 11.81 -3.20
CA TRP A 30 8.12 13.26 -3.31
C TRP A 30 8.95 13.90 -2.17
N ASP A 31 8.84 13.35 -0.96
CA ASP A 31 9.53 13.91 0.21
C ASP A 31 11.03 13.58 0.15
N ILE A 32 11.84 14.62 -0.01
CA ILE A 32 13.30 14.50 -0.17
C ILE A 32 13.95 13.73 0.99
N TYR A 33 13.45 13.92 2.23
CA TYR A 33 13.99 13.20 3.37
C TYR A 33 13.68 11.70 3.28
N ALA A 34 12.43 11.34 2.97
CA ALA A 34 12.02 9.95 2.81
C ALA A 34 12.74 9.27 1.63
N ALA A 35 12.87 9.94 0.49
CA ALA A 35 13.67 9.46 -0.64
C ALA A 35 15.13 9.27 -0.25
N GLY A 36 15.71 10.19 0.51
CA GLY A 36 17.07 10.08 1.06
C GLY A 36 17.24 8.85 1.95
N VAL A 37 16.24 8.50 2.76
CA VAL A 37 16.26 7.27 3.56
C VAL A 37 16.27 6.03 2.67
N LEU A 38 15.48 5.98 1.60
CA LEU A 38 15.48 4.87 0.65
C LEU A 38 16.87 4.68 0.03
N LEU A 39 17.49 5.76 -0.44
CA LEU A 39 18.83 5.72 -1.03
C LEU A 39 19.89 5.28 -0.01
N ALA A 40 19.82 5.78 1.23
CA ALA A 40 20.74 5.36 2.29
C ALA A 40 20.61 3.84 2.56
N ARG A 41 19.39 3.31 2.62
CA ARG A 41 19.16 1.87 2.85
C ARG A 41 19.63 0.99 1.69
N GLN A 42 19.61 1.49 0.47
CA GLN A 42 20.23 0.82 -0.68
C GLN A 42 21.77 0.82 -0.55
N ASN A 43 22.37 1.96 -0.19
CA ASN A 43 23.82 2.07 0.02
C ASN A 43 24.31 1.18 1.17
N ASP A 44 23.52 1.03 2.24
CA ASP A 44 23.80 0.16 3.38
C ASP A 44 23.61 -1.35 3.03
N GLY A 45 23.13 -1.68 1.83
CA GLY A 45 22.82 -3.06 1.42
C GLY A 45 21.57 -3.65 2.10
N LEU A 46 20.76 -2.83 2.77
CA LEU A 46 19.51 -3.27 3.41
C LEU A 46 18.35 -3.38 2.42
N LEU A 47 18.39 -2.62 1.34
CA LEU A 47 17.50 -2.73 0.20
C LEU A 47 18.32 -3.04 -1.06
N GLU A 48 17.74 -3.82 -1.97
CA GLU A 48 18.32 -3.98 -3.30
C GLU A 48 18.26 -2.65 -4.06
N PRO A 49 19.18 -2.37 -4.99
CA PRO A 49 19.14 -1.16 -5.78
C PRO A 49 17.90 -1.06 -6.68
N PHE A 50 17.21 0.07 -6.63
CA PHE A 50 16.13 0.46 -7.53
C PHE A 50 16.11 2.00 -7.71
N PRO A 51 15.63 2.52 -8.84
CA PRO A 51 15.47 3.96 -9.04
C PRO A 51 14.36 4.51 -8.14
N VAL A 52 14.54 5.76 -7.69
CA VAL A 52 13.54 6.54 -6.96
C VAL A 52 13.16 7.73 -7.83
N TRP A 53 11.89 7.78 -8.25
CA TRP A 53 11.31 8.91 -8.98
C TRP A 53 10.70 9.91 -7.99
N ASP A 54 10.74 11.19 -8.29
CA ASP A 54 10.35 12.25 -7.36
C ASP A 54 8.85 12.60 -7.39
N ASP A 55 8.21 12.65 -8.55
CA ASP A 55 6.84 13.14 -8.69
C ASP A 55 5.90 12.15 -9.39
N VAL A 56 4.93 11.65 -8.64
CA VAL A 56 3.90 10.74 -9.14
C VAL A 56 3.08 11.34 -10.30
N GLN A 57 2.97 12.67 -10.39
CA GLN A 57 2.23 13.37 -11.44
C GLN A 57 2.93 13.24 -12.80
N THR A 58 4.26 13.24 -12.80
CA THR A 58 5.09 13.14 -14.00
C THR A 58 5.55 11.72 -14.32
N PHE A 59 5.33 10.77 -13.39
CA PHE A 59 5.73 9.38 -13.59
C PHE A 59 4.94 8.75 -14.73
N ASP A 60 5.65 8.16 -15.70
CA ASP A 60 5.07 7.39 -16.80
C ASP A 60 5.11 5.89 -16.46
N GLY A 61 3.93 5.28 -16.27
CA GLY A 61 3.79 3.87 -15.95
C GLY A 61 3.91 2.93 -17.17
N ARG A 62 3.74 3.44 -18.38
CA ARG A 62 3.68 2.62 -19.62
C ARG A 62 4.94 1.77 -19.87
N PRO A 63 6.17 2.27 -19.65
CA PRO A 63 7.38 1.46 -19.81
C PRO A 63 7.47 0.27 -18.84
N TRP A 64 6.68 0.29 -17.75
CA TRP A 64 6.67 -0.74 -16.71
C TRP A 64 5.63 -1.85 -16.94
N ALA A 65 4.79 -1.70 -17.98
CA ALA A 65 3.80 -2.71 -18.36
C ALA A 65 4.48 -4.04 -18.70
N GLY A 66 3.96 -5.14 -18.13
CA GLY A 66 4.52 -6.48 -18.30
C GLY A 66 5.78 -6.78 -17.48
N THR A 67 6.38 -5.78 -16.81
CA THR A 67 7.55 -5.97 -15.94
C THR A 67 7.15 -5.98 -14.46
N VAL A 68 6.14 -5.19 -14.09
CA VAL A 68 5.64 -5.03 -12.72
C VAL A 68 4.47 -5.96 -12.47
N ASP A 69 4.56 -6.77 -11.43
CA ASP A 69 3.49 -7.67 -10.99
C ASP A 69 2.54 -6.99 -10.01
N VAL A 70 3.05 -6.10 -9.15
CA VAL A 70 2.28 -5.41 -8.13
C VAL A 70 2.58 -3.91 -8.12
N VAL A 71 1.53 -3.08 -8.15
CA VAL A 71 1.61 -1.66 -7.83
C VAL A 71 1.12 -1.48 -6.41
N SER A 72 2.00 -1.01 -5.53
CA SER A 72 1.69 -0.75 -4.13
C SER A 72 1.73 0.75 -3.83
N GLY A 73 1.02 1.19 -2.77
CA GLY A 73 1.15 2.57 -2.32
C GLY A 73 0.17 2.99 -1.23
N GLY A 74 0.60 3.99 -0.44
CA GLY A 74 -0.24 4.70 0.53
C GLY A 74 -0.41 6.15 0.12
N PHE A 75 -1.45 6.47 -0.66
CA PHE A 75 -1.65 7.83 -1.13
C PHE A 75 -2.02 8.80 0.02
N PRO A 76 -1.61 10.08 -0.04
CA PRO A 76 -1.87 11.05 1.03
C PRO A 76 -3.35 11.16 1.41
N CYS A 77 -3.65 11.06 2.71
CA CYS A 77 -5.01 11.06 3.26
C CYS A 77 -5.40 12.38 3.95
N GLN A 78 -4.68 13.48 3.70
CA GLN A 78 -4.85 14.72 4.47
C GLN A 78 -6.27 15.31 4.41
N ASP A 79 -6.99 15.12 3.30
CA ASP A 79 -8.38 15.55 3.15
C ASP A 79 -9.39 14.47 3.60
N ILE A 80 -8.92 13.23 3.79
CA ILE A 80 -9.72 12.07 4.19
C ILE A 80 -9.64 11.84 5.71
N SER A 81 -8.48 12.12 6.33
CA SER A 81 -8.24 11.85 7.76
C SER A 81 -9.14 12.68 8.68
N ALA A 82 -9.33 12.25 9.93
CA ALA A 82 -10.10 12.95 10.94
C ALA A 82 -9.55 14.35 11.24
N ALA A 83 -8.23 14.56 11.06
CA ALA A 83 -7.55 15.85 11.23
C ALA A 83 -7.59 16.73 9.97
N GLY A 84 -8.10 16.24 8.84
CA GLY A 84 -8.19 16.95 7.58
C GLY A 84 -9.45 17.84 7.48
N LYS A 85 -9.48 18.70 6.46
CA LYS A 85 -10.57 19.66 6.21
C LYS A 85 -11.89 19.00 5.73
N GLY A 86 -11.96 17.67 5.62
CA GLY A 86 -13.18 16.95 5.30
C GLY A 86 -13.60 16.96 3.82
N ALA A 87 -12.77 17.44 2.89
CA ALA A 87 -13.08 17.48 1.45
C ALA A 87 -13.19 16.09 0.80
N GLY A 88 -12.86 15.03 1.51
CA GLY A 88 -12.95 13.65 1.01
C GLY A 88 -11.89 13.34 -0.06
N ILE A 89 -12.17 12.32 -0.89
CA ILE A 89 -11.24 11.84 -1.92
C ILE A 89 -11.09 12.83 -3.11
N ASP A 90 -12.05 13.74 -3.28
CA ASP A 90 -12.04 14.76 -4.35
C ASP A 90 -11.28 16.03 -3.96
N GLY A 91 -10.74 16.12 -2.73
CA GLY A 91 -9.87 17.21 -2.30
C GLY A 91 -8.54 17.24 -3.06
N ALA A 92 -7.93 18.41 -3.19
CA ALA A 92 -6.70 18.64 -3.99
C ALA A 92 -5.52 17.72 -3.61
N ARG A 93 -5.45 17.27 -2.35
CA ARG A 93 -4.41 16.35 -1.86
C ARG A 93 -4.79 14.88 -1.93
N SER A 94 -6.09 14.58 -1.88
CA SER A 94 -6.64 13.24 -2.12
C SER A 94 -6.72 12.93 -3.61
N GLY A 95 -6.59 13.93 -4.47
CA GLY A 95 -6.41 13.78 -5.91
C GLY A 95 -5.19 12.96 -6.31
N MET A 96 -4.28 12.66 -5.35
CA MET A 96 -3.17 11.73 -5.54
C MET A 96 -3.65 10.30 -5.84
N TRP A 97 -4.84 9.90 -5.41
CA TRP A 97 -5.48 8.66 -5.85
C TRP A 97 -5.66 8.63 -7.38
N PHE A 98 -6.06 9.74 -8.00
CA PHE A 98 -6.18 9.82 -9.45
C PHE A 98 -4.87 9.45 -10.16
N HIS A 99 -3.73 9.94 -9.67
CA HIS A 99 -2.43 9.60 -10.26
C HIS A 99 -2.07 8.14 -10.04
N MET A 100 -2.39 7.58 -8.85
CA MET A 100 -2.21 6.15 -8.61
C MET A 100 -3.07 5.30 -9.55
N ALA A 101 -4.36 5.62 -9.70
CA ALA A 101 -5.27 4.93 -10.60
C ALA A 101 -4.81 5.02 -12.07
N ARG A 102 -4.31 6.19 -12.51
CA ARG A 102 -3.70 6.38 -13.84
C ARG A 102 -2.53 5.43 -14.04
N ILE A 103 -1.59 5.41 -13.09
CA ILE A 103 -0.40 4.54 -13.17
C ILE A 103 -0.80 3.07 -13.17
N ILE A 104 -1.78 2.64 -12.36
CA ILE A 104 -2.32 1.28 -12.37
C ILE A 104 -2.87 0.94 -13.76
N GLY A 105 -3.61 1.86 -14.40
CA GLY A 105 -4.13 1.69 -15.76
C GLY A 105 -3.04 1.63 -16.83
N GLU A 106 -1.93 2.33 -16.66
CA GLU A 106 -0.77 2.33 -17.56
C GLU A 106 0.07 1.06 -17.41
N VAL A 107 0.36 0.65 -16.17
CA VAL A 107 1.19 -0.53 -15.84
C VAL A 107 0.43 -1.84 -16.08
N ARG A 108 -0.87 -1.88 -15.78
CA ARG A 108 -1.72 -3.07 -15.80
C ARG A 108 -1.11 -4.24 -15.01
N PRO A 109 -0.80 -4.05 -13.72
CA PRO A 109 -0.19 -5.08 -12.91
C PRO A 109 -1.17 -6.25 -12.66
N ARG A 110 -0.66 -7.38 -12.20
CA ARG A 110 -1.51 -8.49 -11.74
C ARG A 110 -2.23 -8.15 -10.44
N PHE A 111 -1.58 -7.37 -9.59
CA PHE A 111 -2.06 -7.01 -8.25
C PHE A 111 -1.91 -5.51 -7.98
N VAL A 112 -2.82 -5.00 -7.17
CA VAL A 112 -2.73 -3.66 -6.59
C VAL A 112 -2.81 -3.78 -5.08
N PHE A 113 -1.97 -3.05 -4.35
CA PHE A 113 -1.95 -3.05 -2.89
C PHE A 113 -1.97 -1.62 -2.36
N VAL A 114 -3.07 -1.23 -1.73
CA VAL A 114 -3.28 0.15 -1.29
C VAL A 114 -3.41 0.22 0.23
N GLU A 115 -2.80 1.25 0.82
CA GLU A 115 -2.96 1.59 2.23
C GLU A 115 -3.54 2.99 2.37
N ASN A 116 -4.38 3.20 3.40
CA ASN A 116 -4.84 4.53 3.76
C ASN A 116 -5.34 4.59 5.22
N SER A 117 -5.82 5.78 5.63
CA SER A 117 -6.54 5.97 6.89
C SER A 117 -7.85 5.15 6.89
N PRO A 118 -8.27 4.58 8.05
CA PRO A 118 -9.58 3.93 8.18
C PRO A 118 -10.75 4.83 7.79
N MET A 119 -10.58 6.16 7.89
CA MET A 119 -11.60 7.13 7.47
C MET A 119 -11.94 7.05 5.97
N LEU A 120 -11.11 6.40 5.16
CA LEU A 120 -11.41 6.13 3.76
C LEU A 120 -12.72 5.35 3.60
N THR A 121 -13.08 4.48 4.56
CA THR A 121 -14.32 3.69 4.53
C THR A 121 -15.56 4.55 4.36
N SER A 122 -15.59 5.73 4.99
CA SER A 122 -16.71 6.68 4.93
C SER A 122 -16.50 7.86 3.97
N ARG A 123 -15.24 8.09 3.51
CA ARG A 123 -14.88 9.31 2.78
C ARG A 123 -14.22 9.06 1.43
N GLY A 124 -14.39 7.87 0.83
CA GLY A 124 -13.82 7.65 -0.49
C GLY A 124 -13.59 6.21 -0.92
N LEU A 125 -13.84 5.22 -0.07
CA LEU A 125 -13.64 3.81 -0.41
C LEU A 125 -14.44 3.40 -1.65
N GLY A 126 -15.70 3.82 -1.75
CA GLY A 126 -16.54 3.52 -2.92
C GLY A 126 -15.94 4.05 -4.22
N ARG A 127 -15.28 5.22 -4.20
CA ARG A 127 -14.59 5.76 -5.36
C ARG A 127 -13.36 4.91 -5.72
N VAL A 128 -12.52 4.54 -4.73
CA VAL A 128 -11.35 3.70 -4.96
C VAL A 128 -11.75 2.35 -5.54
N LEU A 129 -12.73 1.68 -4.94
CA LEU A 129 -13.22 0.37 -5.43
C LEU A 129 -13.87 0.49 -6.82
N GLY A 130 -14.63 1.56 -7.08
CA GLY A 130 -15.25 1.81 -8.38
C GLY A 130 -14.21 2.04 -9.49
N ASP A 131 -13.16 2.82 -9.22
CA ASP A 131 -12.08 3.07 -10.17
C ASP A 131 -11.28 1.78 -10.45
N LEU A 132 -10.99 0.97 -9.41
CA LEU A 132 -10.35 -0.34 -9.58
C LEU A 132 -11.21 -1.29 -10.42
N ALA A 133 -12.52 -1.35 -10.15
CA ALA A 133 -13.44 -2.16 -10.94
C ALA A 133 -13.52 -1.70 -12.41
N ALA A 134 -13.51 -0.38 -12.66
CA ALA A 134 -13.47 0.18 -14.01
C ALA A 134 -12.17 -0.16 -14.75
N LEU A 135 -11.06 -0.34 -14.03
CA LEU A 135 -9.77 -0.80 -14.56
C LEU A 135 -9.70 -2.33 -14.73
N GLY A 136 -10.76 -3.07 -14.34
CA GLY A 136 -10.83 -4.52 -14.49
C GLY A 136 -10.25 -5.31 -13.33
N PHE A 137 -10.26 -4.77 -12.11
CA PHE A 137 -9.80 -5.44 -10.90
C PHE A 137 -10.97 -5.81 -9.99
N ASP A 138 -10.89 -7.00 -9.40
CA ASP A 138 -11.68 -7.39 -8.24
C ASP A 138 -10.88 -7.07 -6.98
N ALA A 139 -11.54 -6.56 -5.93
CA ALA A 139 -10.86 -6.05 -4.75
C ALA A 139 -11.45 -6.57 -3.43
N GLU A 140 -10.57 -6.91 -2.49
CA GLU A 140 -10.85 -7.17 -1.09
C GLU A 140 -10.22 -6.09 -0.22
N TRP A 141 -10.84 -5.78 0.90
CA TRP A 141 -10.33 -4.78 1.82
C TRP A 141 -10.59 -5.14 3.29
N GLY A 142 -9.84 -4.52 4.16
CA GLY A 142 -10.02 -4.67 5.60
C GLY A 142 -9.20 -3.66 6.40
N VAL A 143 -9.56 -3.49 7.67
CA VAL A 143 -8.81 -2.66 8.61
C VAL A 143 -7.90 -3.55 9.46
N LEU A 144 -6.63 -3.19 9.53
CA LEU A 144 -5.63 -3.87 10.35
C LEU A 144 -4.79 -2.82 11.07
N GLY A 145 -4.65 -2.98 12.38
CA GLY A 145 -3.84 -2.12 13.23
C GLY A 145 -2.52 -2.79 13.63
N ALA A 146 -1.56 -1.98 14.05
CA ALA A 146 -0.25 -2.43 14.48
C ALA A 146 -0.32 -3.34 15.71
N ALA A 147 -1.29 -3.14 16.60
CA ALA A 147 -1.54 -4.03 17.74
C ALA A 147 -1.85 -5.47 17.31
N ALA A 148 -2.50 -5.67 16.15
CA ALA A 148 -2.83 -7.01 15.64
C ALA A 148 -1.60 -7.81 15.18
N VAL A 149 -0.45 -7.15 15.01
CA VAL A 149 0.84 -7.76 14.67
C VAL A 149 1.85 -7.65 15.84
N GLY A 150 1.37 -7.36 17.05
CA GLY A 150 2.17 -7.34 18.27
C GLY A 150 2.87 -6.03 18.62
N ALA A 151 2.56 -4.93 17.92
CA ALA A 151 3.11 -3.62 18.27
C ALA A 151 2.38 -3.01 19.50
N PRO A 152 3.06 -2.18 20.31
CA PRO A 152 2.48 -1.56 21.51
C PRO A 152 1.58 -0.35 21.22
N HIS A 153 1.14 -0.17 19.98
CA HIS A 153 0.28 0.94 19.54
C HIS A 153 -0.77 0.46 18.54
N GLN A 154 -1.89 1.16 18.45
CA GLN A 154 -3.03 0.77 17.62
C GLN A 154 -2.76 0.99 16.13
N ARG A 155 -2.49 2.20 15.70
CA ARG A 155 -2.22 2.62 14.32
C ARG A 155 -3.03 1.83 13.27
N GLU A 156 -4.35 1.92 13.34
CA GLU A 156 -5.22 1.28 12.39
C GLU A 156 -5.08 1.88 10.99
N ARG A 157 -5.10 1.02 9.96
CA ARG A 157 -5.07 1.38 8.54
C ARG A 157 -6.04 0.50 7.78
N ILE A 158 -6.68 1.08 6.77
CA ILE A 158 -7.37 0.29 5.76
C ILE A 158 -6.35 -0.20 4.73
N TRP A 159 -6.49 -1.44 4.35
CA TRP A 159 -5.71 -2.11 3.34
C TRP A 159 -6.65 -2.63 2.27
N ILE A 160 -6.27 -2.47 1.01
CA ILE A 160 -7.03 -2.94 -0.14
C ILE A 160 -6.07 -3.76 -0.99
N VAL A 161 -6.45 -4.98 -1.30
CA VAL A 161 -5.78 -5.82 -2.30
C VAL A 161 -6.72 -5.96 -3.47
N ALA A 162 -6.22 -5.73 -4.68
CA ALA A 162 -6.98 -5.97 -5.88
C ALA A 162 -6.18 -6.85 -6.86
N HIS A 163 -6.88 -7.65 -7.63
CA HIS A 163 -6.29 -8.49 -8.67
C HIS A 163 -7.10 -8.38 -9.97
N THR A 164 -6.49 -8.69 -11.10
CA THR A 164 -7.17 -8.66 -12.40
C THR A 164 -8.37 -9.61 -12.40
N ALA A 165 -9.55 -9.10 -12.75
CA ALA A 165 -10.80 -9.86 -12.77
C ALA A 165 -10.68 -11.08 -13.70
N GLY A 166 -11.14 -12.25 -13.21
CA GLY A 166 -11.06 -13.52 -13.95
C GLY A 166 -9.66 -14.16 -13.97
N GLY A 167 -8.66 -13.54 -13.34
CA GLY A 167 -7.34 -14.14 -13.14
C GLY A 167 -7.43 -15.30 -12.13
N ARG A 168 -6.78 -16.43 -12.43
CA ARG A 168 -6.58 -17.48 -11.43
C ARG A 168 -5.59 -17.00 -10.39
N LEU A 169 -5.97 -17.06 -9.12
CA LEU A 169 -5.11 -16.77 -7.97
C LEU A 169 -4.22 -17.97 -7.61
N GLU A 170 -3.92 -18.84 -8.58
CA GLU A 170 -3.01 -19.97 -8.35
C GLU A 170 -1.65 -19.47 -7.92
N GLY A 171 -1.17 -19.97 -6.77
CA GLY A 171 0.13 -19.60 -6.24
C GLY A 171 0.15 -18.20 -5.62
N TRP A 172 -0.87 -17.85 -4.83
CA TRP A 172 -0.81 -16.62 -4.03
C TRP A 172 0.52 -16.60 -3.25
N PRO A 173 1.35 -15.57 -3.45
CA PRO A 173 2.63 -15.49 -2.77
C PRO A 173 2.41 -15.07 -1.30
N ASP A 174 2.22 -16.08 -0.45
CA ASP A 174 2.11 -15.87 1.00
C ASP A 174 3.45 -15.47 1.64
N GLY A 175 4.55 -15.59 0.90
CA GLY A 175 5.91 -15.52 1.42
C GLY A 175 6.22 -16.70 2.35
N GLU A 176 7.49 -16.93 2.63
CA GLU A 176 7.89 -17.88 3.68
C GLU A 176 7.42 -17.35 5.05
N PRO A 177 6.68 -18.14 5.84
CA PRO A 177 6.23 -17.73 7.17
C PRO A 177 7.38 -17.28 8.09
N GLY A 178 8.59 -17.77 7.84
CA GLY A 178 9.79 -17.44 8.60
C GLY A 178 10.33 -16.01 8.36
N LEU A 179 10.16 -15.42 7.17
CA LEU A 179 10.69 -14.10 6.89
C LEU A 179 9.88 -12.98 7.56
N ALA A 180 8.56 -13.16 7.68
CA ALA A 180 7.73 -12.22 8.46
C ALA A 180 7.98 -12.32 9.96
N THR A 181 8.37 -13.50 10.44
CA THR A 181 8.79 -13.71 11.84
C THR A 181 10.22 -13.21 12.06
N GLN A 182 11.04 -13.12 11.01
CA GLN A 182 12.41 -12.55 11.06
C GLN A 182 12.40 -11.01 10.98
N LEU A 183 11.33 -10.38 10.53
CA LEU A 183 11.02 -9.02 10.92
C LEU A 183 10.61 -9.02 12.41
N VAL A 184 11.35 -9.81 13.23
CA VAL A 184 11.25 -9.79 14.68
C VAL A 184 11.23 -8.33 15.06
N ALA A 185 10.14 -7.97 15.70
CA ALA A 185 10.03 -6.69 16.36
C ALA A 185 11.38 -6.40 17.01
N PRO A 186 12.14 -5.42 16.51
CA PRO A 186 13.45 -5.15 17.06
C PRO A 186 13.29 -4.98 18.56
N LYS A 187 14.32 -5.31 19.34
CA LYS A 187 14.32 -5.27 20.80
C LYS A 187 13.69 -3.99 21.40
N TRP A 188 13.69 -2.89 20.61
CA TRP A 188 13.12 -1.59 20.96
C TRP A 188 11.58 -1.52 20.95
N ILE A 189 10.85 -2.49 20.39
CA ILE A 189 9.38 -2.55 20.54
C ILE A 189 8.96 -2.86 21.99
N ARG A 190 9.88 -3.36 22.81
CA ARG A 190 9.69 -3.53 24.25
C ARG A 190 10.06 -2.29 25.09
N GLU A 191 10.60 -1.27 24.45
CA GLU A 191 10.96 0.00 25.07
C GLU A 191 9.81 0.99 24.95
N SER A 192 9.80 2.00 25.82
CA SER A 192 8.75 3.01 25.76
C SER A 192 8.75 3.72 24.38
N PRO A 193 7.59 4.19 23.89
CA PRO A 193 7.55 4.95 22.63
C PRO A 193 8.49 6.15 22.61
N ILE A 194 8.81 6.72 23.78
CA ILE A 194 9.73 7.85 23.93
C ILE A 194 11.17 7.39 23.74
N ASP A 195 11.58 6.26 24.33
CA ASP A 195 12.94 5.74 24.21
C ASP A 195 13.19 5.23 22.77
N ALA A 196 12.19 4.61 22.16
CA ALA A 196 12.24 4.19 20.75
C ALA A 196 12.35 5.41 19.84
N ALA A 197 11.58 6.47 20.08
CA ALA A 197 11.66 7.72 19.34
C ALA A 197 13.02 8.40 19.53
N GLN A 198 13.55 8.45 20.76
CA GLN A 198 14.86 9.03 21.05
C GLN A 198 16.02 8.26 20.38
N ARG A 199 15.91 6.93 20.28
CA ARG A 199 16.93 6.12 19.59
C ARG A 199 16.88 6.25 18.07
N ILE A 200 15.68 6.31 17.50
CA ILE A 200 15.47 6.61 16.06
C ILE A 200 15.91 8.05 15.76
N LEU A 201 15.73 8.96 16.70
CA LEU A 201 16.08 10.36 16.64
C LEU A 201 17.44 10.67 17.27
N GLY A 202 18.17 9.68 17.78
CA GLY A 202 19.53 9.79 18.30
C GLY A 202 20.55 10.22 17.24
N MET A 203 20.06 10.94 16.26
CA MET A 203 20.76 11.61 15.21
C MET A 203 21.13 13.00 15.72
N ASP A 204 22.39 13.27 15.70
CA ASP A 204 23.02 14.54 16.03
C ASP A 204 22.68 15.65 15.02
N ASP A 205 21.76 15.36 14.11
CA ASP A 205 21.33 16.22 13.02
C ASP A 205 20.23 17.15 13.49
N GLY A 206 20.50 18.31 13.88
CA GLY A 206 19.63 19.43 14.27
C GLY A 206 18.09 19.27 14.17
N VAL A 207 17.32 20.25 14.59
CA VAL A 207 15.83 20.22 14.66
C VAL A 207 15.16 19.82 13.32
N ALA A 208 15.76 20.20 12.18
CA ALA A 208 15.22 19.90 10.85
C ALA A 208 15.25 18.39 10.52
N GLY A 209 16.34 17.69 10.84
CA GLY A 209 16.44 16.23 10.66
C GLY A 209 15.46 15.47 11.56
N ARG A 210 15.27 15.95 12.80
CA ARG A 210 14.29 15.35 13.73
C ARG A 210 12.85 15.48 13.23
N MET A 211 12.48 16.63 12.66
CA MET A 211 11.14 16.86 12.09
C MET A 211 10.88 15.96 10.87
N GLY A 212 11.89 15.80 10.00
CA GLY A 212 11.82 14.86 8.86
C GLY A 212 11.63 13.42 9.32
N GLY A 213 12.39 12.97 10.31
CA GLY A 213 12.27 11.63 10.90
C GLY A 213 10.90 11.36 11.54
N LEU A 214 10.40 12.31 12.34
CA LEU A 214 9.06 12.24 12.93
C LEU A 214 7.96 12.18 11.88
N LYS A 215 8.04 13.00 10.83
CA LYS A 215 7.10 12.99 9.72
C LYS A 215 7.14 11.65 8.95
N ALA A 216 8.32 11.15 8.64
CA ALA A 216 8.51 9.88 7.94
C ALA A 216 7.98 8.70 8.78
N ALA A 217 8.26 8.66 10.08
CA ALA A 217 7.73 7.65 10.99
C ALA A 217 6.21 7.76 11.18
N GLY A 218 5.69 9.01 11.28
CA GLY A 218 4.27 9.30 11.43
C GLY A 218 3.44 8.92 10.20
N ASN A 219 3.97 9.09 9.01
CA ASN A 219 3.29 8.79 7.75
C ASN A 219 3.63 7.39 7.22
N GLY A 220 4.71 6.76 7.70
CA GLY A 220 5.18 5.46 7.21
C GLY A 220 4.23 4.31 7.49
N GLN A 221 4.26 3.30 6.65
CA GLN A 221 3.58 2.03 6.87
C GLN A 221 4.35 1.16 7.88
N VAL A 222 3.64 0.38 8.69
CA VAL A 222 4.26 -0.64 9.55
C VAL A 222 4.49 -1.89 8.70
N PRO A 223 5.75 -2.33 8.48
CA PRO A 223 6.06 -3.43 7.57
C PRO A 223 5.30 -4.72 7.88
N GLN A 224 5.17 -5.06 9.16
CA GLN A 224 4.46 -6.26 9.61
C GLN A 224 2.97 -6.18 9.29
N CYS A 225 2.36 -4.97 9.40
CA CYS A 225 0.96 -4.77 9.01
C CYS A 225 0.77 -4.94 7.51
N ALA A 226 1.67 -4.40 6.69
CA ALA A 226 1.62 -4.55 5.24
C ALA A 226 1.69 -6.03 4.83
N ALA A 227 2.67 -6.77 5.36
CA ALA A 227 2.82 -8.20 5.10
C ALA A 227 1.60 -9.02 5.54
N GLU A 228 1.07 -8.75 6.74
CA GLU A 228 -0.07 -9.49 7.29
C GLU A 228 -1.38 -9.14 6.57
N ALA A 229 -1.58 -7.87 6.20
CA ALA A 229 -2.74 -7.44 5.41
C ALA A 229 -2.76 -8.14 4.04
N TRP A 230 -1.60 -8.20 3.36
CA TRP A 230 -1.46 -8.92 2.11
C TRP A 230 -1.88 -10.39 2.24
N ARG A 231 -1.38 -11.09 3.27
CA ARG A 231 -1.71 -12.50 3.51
C ARG A 231 -3.20 -12.71 3.81
N ARG A 232 -3.77 -11.91 4.72
CA ARG A 232 -5.18 -12.07 5.14
C ARG A 232 -6.14 -11.80 4.01
N LEU A 233 -5.94 -10.71 3.27
CA LEU A 233 -6.82 -10.32 2.18
C LEU A 233 -6.67 -11.28 1.00
N GLY A 234 -5.47 -11.72 0.68
CA GLY A 234 -5.25 -12.71 -0.36
C GLY A 234 -5.90 -14.05 -0.07
N ARG A 235 -5.84 -14.53 1.17
CA ARG A 235 -6.56 -15.75 1.58
C ARG A 235 -8.08 -15.61 1.45
N ARG A 236 -8.63 -14.43 1.73
CA ARG A 236 -10.07 -14.19 1.50
C ARG A 236 -10.42 -14.29 0.03
N MET A 237 -9.62 -13.67 -0.85
CA MET A 237 -9.82 -13.76 -2.30
C MET A 237 -9.78 -15.20 -2.81
N MET A 238 -8.83 -16.01 -2.35
CA MET A 238 -8.73 -17.43 -2.73
C MET A 238 -9.94 -18.27 -2.26
N ASN A 239 -10.48 -17.94 -1.09
CA ASN A 239 -11.59 -18.69 -0.47
C ASN A 239 -12.98 -18.18 -0.89
N THR A 240 -13.07 -17.05 -1.58
CA THR A 240 -14.35 -16.56 -2.12
C THR A 240 -14.70 -17.38 -3.37
N PRO A 241 -15.77 -18.17 -3.37
CA PRO A 241 -16.21 -18.91 -4.56
C PRO A 241 -16.42 -17.91 -5.70
N ASN A 242 -15.88 -18.21 -6.88
CA ASN A 242 -15.95 -17.36 -8.07
C ASN A 242 -17.34 -16.72 -8.23
N PHE A 243 -17.45 -15.44 -7.98
CA PHE A 243 -18.62 -14.60 -8.23
C PHE A 243 -18.90 -14.39 -9.74
N ILE A 244 -18.24 -15.19 -10.59
CA ILE A 244 -18.29 -15.08 -12.07
C ILE A 244 -19.58 -15.64 -12.66
N LEU A 245 -20.41 -16.39 -11.91
CA LEU A 245 -21.61 -17.04 -12.46
C LEU A 245 -22.91 -16.24 -12.33
N GLN A 246 -22.93 -15.05 -11.74
CA GLN A 246 -24.16 -14.25 -11.58
C GLN A 246 -24.30 -13.03 -12.50
N ARG A 247 -23.37 -12.75 -13.40
CA ARG A 247 -23.48 -11.62 -14.35
C ARG A 247 -24.12 -11.98 -15.70
N HIS A 248 -24.57 -13.21 -15.93
CA HIS A 248 -25.17 -13.63 -17.21
C HIS A 248 -26.53 -14.31 -17.06
N SER A 249 -27.42 -13.78 -16.22
CA SER A 249 -28.84 -14.06 -16.33
C SER A 249 -29.68 -12.80 -16.05
N VAL A 250 -29.48 -11.76 -16.82
CA VAL A 250 -30.58 -10.84 -17.10
C VAL A 250 -31.44 -11.56 -18.13
N ASP A 251 -32.48 -12.22 -17.61
CA ASP A 251 -33.52 -12.85 -18.35
C ASP A 251 -34.18 -11.86 -19.32
N THR A 252 -33.87 -11.99 -20.60
CA THR A 252 -34.50 -11.28 -21.71
C THR A 252 -35.89 -11.88 -22.08
N SER A 253 -36.52 -12.65 -21.21
CA SER A 253 -37.80 -13.30 -21.46
C SER A 253 -39.00 -12.65 -20.76
N ARG A 254 -39.01 -11.32 -20.58
CA ARG A 254 -40.22 -10.58 -20.18
C ARG A 254 -40.45 -9.32 -20.99
N GLN A 255 -40.56 -9.44 -22.30
CA GLN A 255 -41.29 -8.50 -23.14
C GLN A 255 -41.91 -9.24 -24.32
N MET A 256 -43.06 -9.85 -24.08
CA MET A 256 -44.17 -10.03 -24.99
C MET A 256 -45.29 -10.72 -24.21
N LEU A 257 -46.27 -9.93 -23.84
CA LEU A 257 -47.71 -10.30 -23.94
C LEU A 257 -48.55 -9.19 -23.28
N VAL A 258 -49.31 -8.55 -24.16
CA VAL A 258 -50.50 -7.71 -24.01
C VAL A 258 -50.23 -6.29 -23.57
#